data_90d1f93ec6993869a0dc269b27de0f8e
#
_entry.id   90d1f93ec6993869a0dc269b27de0f8e
#
_cell.length_a   1.000
_cell.length_b   1.000
_cell.length_c   1.000
_cell.angle_alpha   90.00
_cell.angle_beta   90.00
_cell.angle_gamma   90.00
#
_symmetry.space_group_name_H-M   'P 1'
#
loop_
_entity.id
_entity.type
_entity.pdbx_description
1 polymer ?
#
loop_
_entity_poly.entity_id
_entity_poly.type
_entity_poly.pdbx_seq_one_letter_code
_entity_poly.pdbx_strand_id
1 'polypeptide(L)'
;MANVCWNEFYACSEDSENMKHISKFINENFNGDVWESGEDTVEASFESRWVFPESLMKEMFDDMPNKDDIYMRCLSVEYGCLYHALWVCEDKEGWTEV
;
A
#
# COMPACT_ATOMS: atom_id res chain seq x y z
N MET A 1 -17.12 -12.51 -14.48
CA MET A 1 -16.06 -12.88 -13.51
C MET A 1 -15.26 -11.66 -13.15
N ALA A 2 -15.16 -11.36 -11.86
CA ALA A 2 -14.38 -10.20 -11.44
C ALA A 2 -12.90 -10.51 -11.55
N ASN A 3 -12.14 -9.63 -12.18
CA ASN A 3 -10.70 -9.77 -12.24
C ASN A 3 -10.09 -9.27 -10.94
N VAL A 4 -9.22 -10.07 -10.39
CA VAL A 4 -8.55 -9.78 -9.13
C VAL A 4 -7.14 -9.27 -9.43
N CYS A 5 -6.84 -8.10 -8.89
CA CYS A 5 -5.50 -7.55 -8.91
C CYS A 5 -4.82 -7.91 -7.59
N TRP A 6 -3.65 -8.54 -7.67
CA TRP A 6 -2.85 -8.86 -6.50
C TRP A 6 -1.89 -7.73 -6.21
N ASN A 7 -1.83 -7.31 -4.97
CA ASN A 7 -0.97 -6.22 -4.55
C ASN A 7 0.03 -6.74 -3.52
N GLU A 8 1.30 -6.56 -3.82
CA GLU A 8 2.40 -6.81 -2.89
C GLU A 8 2.87 -5.46 -2.36
N PHE A 9 2.62 -5.22 -1.09
CA PHE A 9 2.81 -3.92 -0.44
C PHE A 9 3.94 -3.98 0.57
N TYR A 10 4.72 -2.91 0.61
CA TYR A 10 5.79 -2.73 1.58
C TYR A 10 5.80 -1.27 2.04
N ALA A 11 5.98 -1.07 3.34
CA ALA A 11 6.12 0.27 3.89
C ALA A 11 7.23 0.29 4.94
N CYS A 12 7.90 1.42 5.03
CA CYS A 12 8.99 1.65 5.99
C CYS A 12 8.90 3.06 6.55
N SER A 13 8.99 3.19 7.86
CA SER A 13 9.02 4.48 8.54
C SER A 13 9.56 4.29 9.95
N GLU A 14 10.32 5.25 10.44
CA GLU A 14 10.77 5.24 11.84
C GLU A 14 9.66 5.73 12.78
N ASP A 15 8.60 6.32 12.23
CA ASP A 15 7.48 6.82 13.01
C ASP A 15 6.47 5.70 13.26
N SER A 16 6.34 5.28 14.51
CA SER A 16 5.45 4.17 14.87
C SER A 16 3.97 4.48 14.62
N GLU A 17 3.58 5.75 14.66
CA GLU A 17 2.20 6.12 14.37
C GLU A 17 1.88 5.94 12.89
N ASN A 18 2.86 6.19 12.00
CA ASN A 18 2.72 5.87 10.58
C ASN A 18 2.48 4.38 10.39
N MET A 19 3.25 3.55 11.06
CA MET A 19 3.13 2.08 10.93
C MET A 19 1.77 1.59 11.43
N LYS A 20 1.30 2.11 12.54
CA LYS A 20 -0.03 1.76 13.06
C LYS A 20 -1.15 2.18 12.11
N HIS A 21 -1.04 3.38 11.56
CA HIS A 21 -2.01 3.90 10.60
C HIS A 21 -2.11 3.01 9.36
N ILE A 22 -0.95 2.62 8.79
CA ILE A 22 -0.89 1.78 7.61
C ILE A 22 -1.51 0.41 7.87
N SER A 23 -1.10 -0.25 8.95
CA SER A 23 -1.63 -1.58 9.29
C SER A 23 -3.13 -1.55 9.48
N LYS A 24 -3.63 -0.56 10.21
CA LYS A 24 -5.06 -0.41 10.45
C LYS A 24 -5.83 -0.16 9.17
N PHE A 25 -5.33 0.74 8.33
CA PHE A 25 -5.99 1.10 7.08
C PHE A 25 -6.11 -0.10 6.15
N ILE A 26 -5.03 -0.86 5.99
CA ILE A 26 -5.05 -2.04 5.11
C ILE A 26 -5.98 -3.11 5.66
N ASN A 27 -5.94 -3.37 6.96
CA ASN A 27 -6.84 -4.35 7.58
C ASN A 27 -8.31 -3.96 7.46
N GLU A 28 -8.64 -2.68 7.51
CA GLU A 28 -10.01 -2.21 7.43
C GLU A 28 -10.57 -2.14 6.01
N ASN A 29 -9.69 -1.93 5.02
CA ASN A 29 -10.13 -1.62 3.66
C ASN A 29 -9.87 -2.72 2.65
N PHE A 30 -9.01 -3.68 2.96
CA PHE A 30 -8.63 -4.73 2.03
C PHE A 30 -8.77 -6.11 2.64
N ASN A 31 -8.98 -7.08 1.77
CA ASN A 31 -9.05 -8.49 2.12
C ASN A 31 -7.69 -9.11 1.80
N GLY A 32 -6.92 -9.44 2.82
CA GLY A 32 -5.59 -9.98 2.62
C GLY A 32 -4.84 -10.14 3.93
N ASP A 33 -3.56 -10.41 3.81
CA ASP A 33 -2.67 -10.65 4.94
C ASP A 33 -1.75 -9.47 5.18
N VAL A 34 -1.70 -9.00 6.42
CA VAL A 34 -0.79 -7.93 6.84
C VAL A 34 0.11 -8.51 7.93
N TRP A 35 1.41 -8.29 7.78
CA TRP A 35 2.36 -8.67 8.83
C TRP A 35 3.43 -7.60 8.97
N GLU A 36 3.97 -7.50 10.17
CA GLU A 36 5.05 -6.59 10.48
C GLU A 36 6.36 -7.37 10.47
N SER A 37 7.31 -6.95 9.64
CA SER A 37 8.60 -7.62 9.55
C SER A 37 9.67 -6.97 10.41
N GLY A 38 9.29 -5.98 11.22
CA GLY A 38 10.18 -5.27 12.14
C GLY A 38 9.42 -4.13 12.78
N GLU A 39 10.11 -3.34 13.61
CA GLU A 39 9.48 -2.21 14.29
C GLU A 39 9.13 -1.08 13.32
N ASP A 40 9.85 -1.01 12.23
CA ASP A 40 9.77 0.08 11.27
C ASP A 40 9.32 -0.35 9.88
N THR A 41 8.83 -1.58 9.73
CA THR A 41 8.37 -2.10 8.43
C THR A 41 7.02 -2.79 8.54
N VAL A 42 6.22 -2.64 7.49
CA VAL A 42 4.94 -3.36 7.32
C VAL A 42 4.94 -3.97 5.92
N GLU A 43 4.59 -5.24 5.84
CA GLU A 43 4.40 -5.93 4.57
C GLU A 43 2.98 -6.45 4.49
N ALA A 44 2.41 -6.45 3.31
CA ALA A 44 1.05 -6.93 3.12
C ALA A 44 0.85 -7.47 1.71
N SER A 45 -0.01 -8.49 1.60
CA SER A 45 -0.50 -8.99 0.32
C SER A 45 -2.01 -8.91 0.36
N PHE A 46 -2.62 -8.23 -0.60
CA PHE A 46 -4.07 -8.06 -0.61
C PHE A 46 -4.62 -7.92 -2.02
N GLU A 47 -5.92 -8.11 -2.13
CA GLU A 47 -6.61 -8.06 -3.40
C GLU A 47 -7.26 -6.70 -3.62
N SER A 48 -7.32 -6.28 -4.88
CA SER A 48 -8.14 -5.16 -5.32
C SER A 48 -8.77 -5.54 -6.65
N ARG A 49 -9.67 -4.68 -7.17
CA ARG A 49 -10.31 -4.95 -8.47
C ARG A 49 -9.55 -4.30 -9.59
N TRP A 50 -9.15 -5.07 -10.56
CA TRP A 50 -8.60 -4.66 -11.87
C TRP A 50 -7.21 -4.06 -11.79
N VAL A 51 -7.00 -3.06 -10.92
CA VAL A 51 -5.80 -2.21 -10.94
C VAL A 51 -5.36 -1.87 -9.52
N PHE A 52 -4.23 -1.21 -9.41
CA PHE A 52 -3.76 -0.61 -8.17
C PHE A 52 -4.89 0.24 -7.54
N PRO A 53 -5.17 0.05 -6.25
CA PRO A 53 -6.29 0.77 -5.60
C PRO A 53 -5.91 2.21 -5.26
N GLU A 54 -5.79 3.03 -6.29
CA GLU A 54 -5.21 4.37 -6.20
C GLU A 54 -5.97 5.29 -5.24
N SER A 55 -7.30 5.29 -5.29
CA SER A 55 -8.10 6.17 -4.42
C SER A 55 -7.89 5.87 -2.95
N LEU A 56 -7.91 4.58 -2.58
CA LEU A 56 -7.70 4.18 -1.19
C LEU A 56 -6.27 4.44 -0.73
N MET A 57 -5.30 4.19 -1.60
CA MET A 57 -3.89 4.44 -1.25
C MET A 57 -3.61 5.93 -1.07
N LYS A 58 -4.22 6.77 -1.88
CA LYS A 58 -4.10 8.23 -1.71
C LYS A 58 -4.78 8.70 -0.44
N GLU A 59 -5.93 8.12 -0.10
CA GLU A 59 -6.62 8.43 1.15
C GLU A 59 -5.75 8.04 2.36
N MET A 60 -5.14 6.86 2.32
CA MET A 60 -4.23 6.43 3.38
C MET A 60 -3.07 7.41 3.55
N PHE A 61 -2.51 7.87 2.45
CA PHE A 61 -1.41 8.84 2.48
C PHE A 61 -1.88 10.19 3.01
N ASP A 62 -3.06 10.66 2.59
CA ASP A 62 -3.58 11.97 3.03
C ASP A 62 -3.75 12.02 4.54
N ASP A 63 -4.09 10.90 5.15
CA ASP A 63 -4.30 10.79 6.60
C ASP A 63 -3.04 10.36 7.35
N MET A 64 -1.90 10.25 6.67
CA MET A 64 -0.65 9.81 7.28
C MET A 64 -0.21 10.79 8.38
N PRO A 65 0.06 10.29 9.61
CA PRO A 65 0.47 11.18 10.71
C PRO A 65 1.74 11.98 10.45
N ASN A 66 2.72 11.38 9.81
CA ASN A 66 4.00 12.05 9.52
C ASN A 66 4.43 11.79 8.09
N LYS A 67 4.12 12.73 7.19
CA LYS A 67 4.46 12.62 5.79
C LYS A 67 5.92 12.88 5.46
N ASP A 68 6.70 13.34 6.44
CA ASP A 68 8.13 13.59 6.23
C ASP A 68 9.00 12.35 6.41
N ASP A 69 8.41 11.27 6.92
CA ASP A 69 9.14 10.02 7.18
C ASP A 69 8.28 8.83 6.77
N ILE A 70 8.12 8.62 5.47
CA ILE A 70 7.37 7.48 4.96
C ILE A 70 7.90 7.04 3.59
N TYR A 71 8.09 5.74 3.45
CA TYR A 71 8.34 5.11 2.16
C TYR A 71 7.37 3.96 2.01
N MET A 72 6.66 3.92 0.89
CA MET A 72 5.77 2.81 0.57
C MET A 72 5.95 2.44 -0.90
N ARG A 73 5.77 1.16 -1.20
CA ARG A 73 5.71 0.70 -2.59
C ARG A 73 4.67 -0.39 -2.71
N CYS A 74 4.07 -0.48 -3.87
CA CYS A 74 3.06 -1.50 -4.16
C CYS A 74 3.22 -2.00 -5.57
N LEU A 75 3.48 -3.29 -5.71
CA LEU A 75 3.48 -3.96 -7.01
C LEU A 75 2.12 -4.59 -7.21
N SER A 76 1.42 -4.17 -8.25
CA SER A 76 0.07 -4.63 -8.56
C SER A 76 0.08 -5.45 -9.84
N VAL A 77 -0.51 -6.66 -9.79
CA VAL A 77 -0.53 -7.58 -10.93
C VAL A 77 -1.93 -8.14 -11.10
N GLU A 78 -2.47 -8.00 -12.32
CA GLU A 78 -3.73 -8.63 -12.71
C GLU A 78 -3.45 -9.52 -13.91
N TYR A 79 -3.53 -10.83 -13.72
CA TYR A 79 -3.09 -11.81 -14.72
C TYR A 79 -4.03 -11.92 -15.93
N GLY A 80 -5.31 -11.70 -15.74
CA GLY A 80 -6.30 -11.85 -16.81
C GLY A 80 -6.13 -10.83 -17.93
N CYS A 81 -5.77 -9.59 -17.60
CA CYS A 81 -5.56 -8.50 -18.54
C CYS A 81 -4.08 -8.17 -18.76
N LEU A 82 -3.19 -8.95 -18.16
CA LEU A 82 -1.74 -8.72 -18.19
C LEU A 82 -1.36 -7.34 -17.65
N TYR A 83 -2.17 -6.81 -16.73
CA TYR A 83 -1.86 -5.54 -16.07
C TYR A 83 -0.79 -5.75 -15.02
N HIS A 84 0.19 -4.87 -15.01
CA HIS A 84 1.12 -4.77 -13.89
C HIS A 84 1.59 -3.34 -13.76
N ALA A 85 1.79 -2.92 -12.52
CA ALA A 85 2.24 -1.56 -12.22
C ALA A 85 3.01 -1.56 -10.91
N LEU A 86 3.99 -0.69 -10.84
CA LEU A 86 4.70 -0.42 -9.60
C LEU A 86 4.43 1.02 -9.19
N TRP A 87 3.90 1.20 -7.99
CA TRP A 87 3.65 2.52 -7.43
C TRP A 87 4.54 2.72 -6.21
N VAL A 88 5.06 3.93 -6.08
CA VAL A 88 5.98 4.29 -5.00
C VAL A 88 5.50 5.59 -4.36
N CYS A 89 5.60 5.65 -3.03
CA CYS A 89 5.30 6.84 -2.25
C CYS A 89 6.54 7.20 -1.44
N GLU A 90 7.11 8.35 -1.70
CA GLU A 90 8.28 8.84 -0.97
C GLU A 90 7.95 10.14 -0.26
N ASP A 91 7.90 10.07 1.08
CA ASP A 91 7.65 11.22 1.94
C ASP A 91 6.47 12.05 1.44
N LYS A 92 6.52 13.36 1.58
CA LYS A 92 5.43 14.27 1.24
C LYS A 92 5.08 14.35 -0.25
N GLU A 93 5.85 13.71 -1.11
CA GLU A 93 5.56 13.71 -2.54
C GLU A 93 4.37 12.81 -2.91
N GLY A 94 4.06 11.82 -2.05
CA GLY A 94 2.92 10.95 -2.25
C GLY A 94 3.15 9.87 -3.29
N TRP A 95 2.05 9.23 -3.70
CA TRP A 95 2.09 8.10 -4.62
C TRP A 95 2.34 8.53 -6.06
N THR A 96 3.27 7.86 -6.71
CA THR A 96 3.52 8.03 -8.14
C THR A 96 3.75 6.67 -8.77
N GLU A 97 3.29 6.52 -10.01
CA GLU A 97 3.54 5.30 -10.78
C GLU A 97 4.92 5.36 -11.42
N VAL A 98 5.66 4.27 -11.26
CA VAL A 98 7.01 4.16 -11.84
C VAL A 98 6.94 3.75 -13.31
#